data_7431c24f0590f8f701715bb5e5b18ba9
#
_entry.id   7431c24f0590f8f701715bb5e5b18ba9
#
_cell.length_a   1.000
_cell.length_b   1.000
_cell.length_c   1.000
_cell.angle_alpha   90.00
_cell.angle_beta   90.00
_cell.angle_gamma   90.00
#
_symmetry.space_group_name_H-M   'P 1'
#
loop_
_entity.id
_entity.type
_entity.pdbx_description
1 polymer ?
#
loop_
_entity_poly.entity_id
_entity_poly.type
_entity_poly.pdbx_seq_one_letter_code
_entity_poly.pdbx_strand_id
1 'polypeptide(L)'
;MKLNSFPGIVNFLLKDLPTNDYPVLNSRLFCSIWFTGILDKGINSLRDLFYQLNHTGTQVDLSTFSKANKTRDPQIILGLYHKLLHYIEKAHPEKKLVLCPFDATVIPLMSKLFWLQGHRQVKLITTLNQDTKSTGHLIISPGQKHEINFGEEIMRMLPENGVAVGDRGFCSRKLFDKFIENNTLFIIRIKSNWKWDENYHIATGKDKVRVICFGNVQQKIEYYLATNVPEEIMSNEEIGEAYKQRWAIEVLWKFLKMHLKLDKMMSKNLNGITIQIYVILIVYLILQLLKVPQMYGSKLVGKLRYIQIVIRRELNFVNWLNRVIPRLNM
;
A
#
# COMPACT_ATOMS: atom_id res chain seq x y z
N MET A 1 -25.33 2.75 -2.37
CA MET A 1 -24.77 3.80 -3.27
C MET A 1 -23.38 3.36 -3.72
N LYS A 2 -23.11 3.33 -5.02
CA LYS A 2 -21.81 2.86 -5.53
C LYS A 2 -20.80 4.02 -5.47
N LEU A 3 -19.74 3.89 -4.66
CA LEU A 3 -18.70 4.93 -4.53
C LEU A 3 -17.80 4.90 -5.77
N ASN A 4 -18.07 5.73 -6.75
CA ASN A 4 -17.31 5.77 -8.00
C ASN A 4 -16.98 7.19 -8.50
N SER A 5 -17.44 8.23 -7.81
CA SER A 5 -17.10 9.63 -8.09
C SER A 5 -16.13 10.19 -7.04
N PHE A 6 -15.22 11.06 -7.44
CA PHE A 6 -14.25 11.64 -6.51
C PHE A 6 -14.91 12.36 -5.32
N PRO A 7 -15.91 13.26 -5.52
CA PRO A 7 -16.60 13.89 -4.40
C PRO A 7 -17.31 12.88 -3.48
N GLY A 8 -17.98 11.87 -4.04
CA GLY A 8 -18.67 10.84 -3.26
C GLY A 8 -17.73 10.01 -2.39
N ILE A 9 -16.56 9.60 -2.93
CA ILE A 9 -15.55 8.85 -2.18
C ILE A 9 -14.96 9.71 -1.06
N VAL A 10 -14.59 10.97 -1.35
CA VAL A 10 -14.04 11.88 -0.35
C VAL A 10 -15.05 12.20 0.76
N ASN A 11 -16.31 12.44 0.41
CA ASN A 11 -17.37 12.63 1.40
C ASN A 11 -17.54 11.39 2.29
N PHE A 12 -17.60 10.20 1.69
CA PHE A 12 -17.64 8.94 2.43
C PHE A 12 -16.50 8.82 3.44
N LEU A 13 -15.29 9.19 3.06
CA LEU A 13 -14.12 9.13 3.94
C LEU A 13 -14.15 10.16 5.07
N LEU A 14 -14.43 11.42 4.75
CA LEU A 14 -14.15 12.54 5.65
C LEU A 14 -15.39 13.08 6.39
N LYS A 15 -16.61 12.64 6.05
CA LYS A 15 -17.86 13.16 6.66
C LYS A 15 -17.92 12.98 8.18
N ASP A 16 -17.40 11.85 8.66
CA ASP A 16 -17.49 11.48 10.09
C ASP A 16 -16.28 11.99 10.92
N LEU A 17 -15.31 12.67 10.26
CA LEU A 17 -14.20 13.26 10.98
C LEU A 17 -14.63 14.48 11.78
N PRO A 18 -14.15 14.63 13.03
CA PRO A 18 -14.42 15.80 13.84
C PRO A 18 -13.96 17.10 13.17
N THR A 19 -14.75 18.15 13.35
CA THR A 19 -14.46 19.52 12.87
C THR A 19 -14.19 20.50 14.00
N ASN A 20 -14.35 20.06 15.25
CA ASN A 20 -14.24 20.87 16.47
C ASN A 20 -13.37 20.23 17.56
N ASP A 21 -12.65 19.14 17.26
CA ASP A 21 -11.79 18.41 18.21
C ASP A 21 -10.50 19.20 18.57
N TYR A 22 -10.07 20.13 17.71
CA TYR A 22 -8.93 21.02 17.94
C TYR A 22 -9.26 22.43 17.43
N PRO A 23 -8.93 23.48 18.20
CA PRO A 23 -9.40 24.84 17.89
C PRO A 23 -8.83 25.43 16.59
N VAL A 24 -7.58 25.09 16.23
CA VAL A 24 -6.91 25.65 15.03
C VAL A 24 -6.82 24.64 13.90
N LEU A 25 -6.49 23.40 14.21
CA LEU A 25 -6.23 22.35 13.24
C LEU A 25 -7.03 21.11 13.62
N ASN A 26 -8.32 21.09 13.30
CA ASN A 26 -9.17 19.93 13.54
C ASN A 26 -8.78 18.73 12.67
N SER A 27 -9.31 17.55 13.01
CA SER A 27 -8.93 16.29 12.32
C SER A 27 -9.28 16.33 10.84
N ARG A 28 -10.41 16.90 10.46
CA ARG A 28 -10.81 17.03 9.06
C ARG A 28 -9.85 17.91 8.26
N LEU A 29 -9.47 19.08 8.79
CA LEU A 29 -8.50 19.98 8.17
C LEU A 29 -7.11 19.35 8.10
N PHE A 30 -6.67 18.68 9.18
CA PHE A 30 -5.39 17.95 9.21
C PHE A 30 -5.28 16.91 8.09
N CYS A 31 -6.31 16.07 7.92
CA CYS A 31 -6.36 15.10 6.82
C CYS A 31 -6.35 15.80 5.45
N SER A 32 -7.12 16.88 5.29
CA SER A 32 -7.22 17.62 4.03
C SER A 32 -5.91 18.27 3.60
N ILE A 33 -5.12 18.75 4.55
CA ILE A 33 -3.77 19.27 4.31
C ILE A 33 -2.86 18.16 3.79
N TRP A 34 -2.91 16.97 4.36
CA TRP A 34 -2.16 15.82 3.87
C TRP A 34 -2.56 15.41 2.45
N PHE A 35 -3.88 15.39 2.14
CA PHE A 35 -4.34 15.13 0.77
C PHE A 35 -3.83 16.19 -0.21
N THR A 36 -3.81 17.47 0.18
CA THR A 36 -3.19 18.53 -0.64
C THR A 36 -1.73 18.20 -0.93
N GLY A 37 -0.95 17.86 0.10
CA GLY A 37 0.48 17.56 -0.03
C GLY A 37 0.77 16.37 -0.98
N ILE A 38 -0.09 15.35 -0.99
CA ILE A 38 0.11 14.16 -1.84
C ILE A 38 -0.40 14.37 -3.27
N LEU A 39 -1.57 15.01 -3.42
CA LEU A 39 -2.22 15.15 -4.73
C LEU A 39 -1.63 16.27 -5.59
N ASP A 40 -1.05 17.30 -5.02
CA ASP A 40 -0.43 18.37 -5.77
C ASP A 40 1.04 18.04 -6.12
N LYS A 41 1.35 17.98 -7.42
CA LYS A 41 2.69 17.67 -7.92
C LYS A 41 3.74 18.73 -7.58
N GLY A 42 3.34 19.99 -7.45
CA GLY A 42 4.24 21.12 -7.17
C GLY A 42 4.80 21.11 -5.75
N ILE A 43 4.14 20.43 -4.82
CA ILE A 43 4.52 20.37 -3.41
C ILE A 43 5.58 19.28 -3.20
N ASN A 44 6.78 19.66 -2.79
CA ASN A 44 7.88 18.72 -2.52
C ASN A 44 8.35 18.77 -1.05
N SER A 45 7.88 19.72 -0.27
CA SER A 45 8.21 19.89 1.14
C SER A 45 7.02 20.41 1.94
N LEU A 46 7.09 20.30 3.27
CA LEU A 46 6.10 20.96 4.13
C LEU A 46 6.13 22.50 3.98
N ARG A 47 7.27 23.11 3.66
CA ARG A 47 7.36 24.55 3.40
C ARG A 47 6.58 24.94 2.16
N ASP A 48 6.74 24.22 1.05
CA ASP A 48 5.99 24.45 -0.19
C ASP A 48 4.49 24.32 0.06
N LEU A 49 4.09 23.26 0.80
CA LEU A 49 2.71 23.00 1.15
C LEU A 49 2.10 24.19 1.92
N PHE A 50 2.76 24.66 2.97
CA PHE A 50 2.24 25.74 3.80
C PHE A 50 2.33 27.11 3.14
N TYR A 51 3.31 27.35 2.29
CA TYR A 51 3.36 28.53 1.45
C TYR A 51 2.12 28.61 0.55
N GLN A 52 1.79 27.52 -0.13
CA GLN A 52 0.61 27.45 -0.99
C GLN A 52 -0.71 27.57 -0.19
N LEU A 53 -0.84 26.87 0.93
CA LEU A 53 -2.06 26.91 1.76
C LEU A 53 -2.34 28.32 2.28
N ASN A 54 -1.33 29.00 2.83
CA ASN A 54 -1.46 30.37 3.36
C ASN A 54 -1.76 31.37 2.25
N HIS A 55 -1.11 31.23 1.08
CA HIS A 55 -1.40 32.07 -0.07
C HIS A 55 -2.84 31.90 -0.59
N THR A 56 -3.42 30.73 -0.43
CA THR A 56 -4.78 30.41 -0.87
C THR A 56 -5.84 30.52 0.22
N GLY A 57 -5.52 31.16 1.35
CA GLY A 57 -6.46 31.54 2.42
C GLY A 57 -6.60 30.54 3.57
N THR A 58 -5.86 29.43 3.57
CA THR A 58 -5.86 28.48 4.70
C THR A 58 -4.81 28.88 5.72
N GLN A 59 -5.23 29.58 6.78
CA GLN A 59 -4.34 30.13 7.81
C GLN A 59 -4.00 29.06 8.87
N VAL A 60 -2.92 28.35 8.66
CA VAL A 60 -2.36 27.34 9.61
C VAL A 60 -0.85 27.45 9.59
N ASP A 61 -0.23 27.50 10.78
CA ASP A 61 1.23 27.53 10.87
C ASP A 61 1.85 26.17 10.63
N LEU A 62 2.98 26.16 9.93
CA LEU A 62 3.81 24.95 9.73
C LEU A 62 4.20 24.30 11.07
N SER A 63 4.48 25.10 12.09
CA SER A 63 4.84 24.63 13.44
C SER A 63 3.69 23.85 14.09
N THR A 64 2.46 24.36 13.99
CA THR A 64 1.23 23.72 14.48
C THR A 64 1.01 22.37 13.79
N PHE A 65 1.14 22.33 12.48
CA PHE A 65 1.03 21.07 11.73
C PHE A 65 2.15 20.09 12.04
N SER A 66 3.39 20.57 12.15
CA SER A 66 4.54 19.72 12.49
C SER A 66 4.40 19.10 13.90
N LYS A 67 3.88 19.86 14.86
CA LYS A 67 3.54 19.34 16.21
C LYS A 67 2.44 18.31 16.13
N ALA A 68 1.35 18.57 15.39
CA ALA A 68 0.27 17.62 15.19
C ALA A 68 0.76 16.31 14.55
N ASN A 69 1.63 16.39 13.55
CA ASN A 69 2.26 15.20 12.94
C ASN A 69 3.08 14.36 13.92
N LYS A 70 3.64 14.96 14.94
CA LYS A 70 4.44 14.26 15.95
C LYS A 70 3.57 13.64 17.05
N THR A 71 2.45 14.26 17.40
CA THR A 71 1.70 13.96 18.64
C THR A 71 0.32 13.34 18.40
N ARG A 72 -0.27 13.51 17.21
CA ARG A 72 -1.59 12.91 16.93
C ARG A 72 -1.49 11.41 16.72
N ASP A 73 -2.49 10.71 17.20
CA ASP A 73 -2.63 9.27 16.95
C ASP A 73 -2.82 9.01 15.44
N PRO A 74 -1.96 8.21 14.80
CA PRO A 74 -2.11 7.84 13.40
C PRO A 74 -3.35 6.99 13.15
N GLN A 75 -4.00 6.45 14.19
CA GLN A 75 -5.24 5.65 14.07
C GLN A 75 -6.36 6.40 13.36
N ILE A 76 -6.39 7.73 13.42
CA ILE A 76 -7.35 8.54 12.64
C ILE A 76 -7.21 8.26 11.13
N ILE A 77 -5.98 8.24 10.62
CA ILE A 77 -5.71 7.97 9.21
C ILE A 77 -5.85 6.49 8.88
N LEU A 78 -5.38 5.62 9.78
CA LEU A 78 -5.54 4.18 9.64
C LEU A 78 -7.03 3.80 9.58
N GLY A 79 -7.87 4.42 10.40
CA GLY A 79 -9.32 4.23 10.37
C GLY A 79 -9.94 4.59 9.00
N LEU A 80 -9.49 5.67 8.37
CA LEU A 80 -9.93 6.03 7.02
C LEU A 80 -9.48 4.99 5.98
N TYR A 81 -8.24 4.50 6.10
CA TYR A 81 -7.71 3.44 5.25
C TYR A 81 -8.55 2.16 5.36
N HIS A 82 -8.78 1.68 6.58
CA HIS A 82 -9.58 0.47 6.83
C HIS A 82 -11.03 0.62 6.39
N LYS A 83 -11.63 1.79 6.59
CA LYS A 83 -12.99 2.09 6.11
C LYS A 83 -13.10 1.93 4.59
N LEU A 84 -12.10 2.40 3.85
CA LEU A 84 -12.10 2.29 2.39
C LEU A 84 -11.77 0.88 1.91
N LEU A 85 -10.82 0.22 2.57
CA LEU A 85 -10.44 -1.17 2.31
C LEU A 85 -11.64 -2.10 2.50
N HIS A 86 -12.32 -2.02 3.63
CA HIS A 86 -13.53 -2.81 3.92
C HIS A 86 -14.63 -2.58 2.87
N TYR A 87 -14.83 -1.32 2.43
CA TYR A 87 -15.78 -1.03 1.36
C TYR A 87 -15.41 -1.75 0.05
N ILE A 88 -14.12 -1.76 -0.30
CA ILE A 88 -13.63 -2.43 -1.52
C ILE A 88 -13.82 -3.94 -1.41
N GLU A 89 -13.42 -4.54 -0.30
CA GLU A 89 -13.53 -5.99 -0.06
C GLU A 89 -14.99 -6.45 -0.11
N LYS A 90 -15.89 -5.74 0.57
CA LYS A 90 -17.32 -6.04 0.57
C LYS A 90 -17.98 -5.91 -0.81
N ALA A 91 -17.40 -5.09 -1.70
CA ALA A 91 -17.93 -4.90 -3.06
C ALA A 91 -17.50 -5.99 -4.04
N HIS A 92 -16.58 -6.87 -3.65
CA HIS A 92 -16.06 -7.96 -4.48
C HIS A 92 -16.59 -9.30 -3.96
N PRO A 93 -17.01 -10.22 -4.86
CA PRO A 93 -17.44 -11.56 -4.46
C PRO A 93 -16.25 -12.32 -3.87
N GLU A 94 -16.53 -13.13 -2.85
CA GLU A 94 -15.53 -14.06 -2.31
C GLU A 94 -15.13 -15.06 -3.38
N LYS A 95 -13.83 -15.23 -3.56
CA LYS A 95 -13.26 -16.26 -4.40
C LYS A 95 -12.73 -17.40 -3.54
N LYS A 96 -12.68 -18.59 -4.14
CA LYS A 96 -12.16 -19.78 -3.46
C LYS A 96 -10.69 -19.64 -3.06
N LEU A 97 -9.87 -18.98 -3.90
CA LEU A 97 -8.48 -18.62 -3.64
C LEU A 97 -8.18 -17.22 -4.18
N VAL A 98 -7.36 -16.46 -3.45
CA VAL A 98 -6.93 -15.12 -3.81
C VAL A 98 -5.40 -15.06 -3.82
N LEU A 99 -4.81 -14.76 -4.97
CA LEU A 99 -3.36 -14.55 -5.05
C LEU A 99 -2.99 -13.22 -4.38
N CYS A 100 -2.06 -13.31 -3.44
CA CYS A 100 -1.56 -12.19 -2.66
C CYS A 100 -0.05 -12.04 -2.82
N PRO A 101 0.44 -11.46 -3.93
CA PRO A 101 1.83 -11.04 -4.03
C PRO A 101 2.22 -10.18 -2.83
N PHE A 102 3.37 -10.49 -2.24
CA PHE A 102 3.95 -9.67 -1.18
C PHE A 102 5.40 -9.33 -1.50
N ASP A 103 5.81 -8.13 -1.08
CA ASP A 103 7.14 -7.64 -1.35
C ASP A 103 7.51 -6.54 -0.35
N ALA A 104 8.81 -6.31 -0.24
CA ALA A 104 9.38 -5.24 0.55
C ALA A 104 9.95 -4.14 -0.34
N THR A 105 9.77 -2.90 0.10
CA THR A 105 10.46 -1.77 -0.52
C THR A 105 11.15 -0.93 0.53
N VAL A 106 12.27 -0.33 0.15
CA VAL A 106 13.02 0.57 1.03
C VAL A 106 12.81 2.01 0.59
N ILE A 107 12.59 2.88 1.57
CA ILE A 107 12.49 4.32 1.39
C ILE A 107 13.67 4.94 2.11
N PRO A 108 14.60 5.56 1.38
CA PRO A 108 15.70 6.29 1.97
C PRO A 108 15.16 7.55 2.66
N LEU A 109 15.74 7.89 3.79
CA LEU A 109 15.36 9.06 4.55
C LEU A 109 16.51 10.07 4.48
N MET A 110 16.18 11.32 4.29
CA MET A 110 17.19 12.38 4.27
C MET A 110 17.94 12.39 5.60
N SER A 111 19.26 12.53 5.56
CA SER A 111 20.15 12.46 6.73
C SER A 111 19.76 13.34 7.92
N LYS A 112 19.09 14.47 7.67
CA LYS A 112 18.57 15.38 8.70
C LYS A 112 17.28 14.91 9.37
N LEU A 113 16.63 13.83 8.90
CA LEU A 113 15.32 13.39 9.38
C LEU A 113 15.40 12.42 10.56
N PHE A 114 16.51 11.69 10.71
CA PHE A 114 16.65 10.57 11.63
C PHE A 114 17.79 10.65 12.64
N TRP A 115 18.40 11.81 12.81
CA TRP A 115 19.46 11.99 13.82
C TRP A 115 19.01 11.57 15.23
N LEU A 116 17.73 11.73 15.54
CA LEU A 116 17.18 11.37 16.86
C LEU A 116 16.87 9.86 17.02
N GLN A 117 16.85 9.06 15.93
CA GLN A 117 16.48 7.63 15.98
C GLN A 117 17.49 6.69 15.32
N GLY A 118 18.60 7.21 14.78
CA GLY A 118 19.69 6.41 14.22
C GLY A 118 19.38 5.66 12.90
N HIS A 119 18.18 5.82 12.32
CA HIS A 119 17.80 5.10 11.11
C HIS A 119 17.90 5.97 9.86
N ARG A 120 18.50 5.42 8.79
CA ARG A 120 18.65 6.09 7.49
C ARG A 120 17.58 5.72 6.48
N GLN A 121 16.74 4.75 6.80
CA GLN A 121 15.71 4.23 5.90
C GLN A 121 14.56 3.60 6.66
N VAL A 122 13.43 3.51 5.99
CA VAL A 122 12.26 2.75 6.42
C VAL A 122 12.01 1.65 5.41
N LYS A 123 11.86 0.42 5.88
CA LYS A 123 11.41 -0.72 5.08
C LYS A 123 9.90 -0.81 5.19
N LEU A 124 9.24 -0.92 4.06
CA LEU A 124 7.80 -1.15 3.95
C LEU A 124 7.57 -2.55 3.39
N ILE A 125 6.65 -3.29 3.97
CA ILE A 125 6.22 -4.60 3.46
C ILE A 125 4.70 -4.59 3.41
N THR A 126 4.11 -5.04 2.32
CA THR A 126 2.66 -5.23 2.18
C THR A 126 2.35 -6.38 1.24
N THR A 127 1.10 -6.79 1.23
CA THR A 127 0.52 -7.69 0.23
C THR A 127 -0.32 -6.90 -0.75
N LEU A 128 -0.55 -7.45 -1.94
CA LEU A 128 -1.49 -6.93 -2.93
C LEU A 128 -2.51 -8.01 -3.27
N ASN A 129 -3.74 -7.83 -2.87
CA ASN A 129 -4.84 -8.69 -3.29
C ASN A 129 -5.06 -8.54 -4.79
N GLN A 130 -4.89 -9.61 -5.57
CA GLN A 130 -4.96 -9.56 -7.04
C GLN A 130 -6.37 -9.33 -7.57
N ASP A 131 -7.40 -9.63 -6.80
CA ASP A 131 -8.79 -9.46 -7.23
C ASP A 131 -9.29 -8.04 -6.99
N THR A 132 -9.14 -7.57 -5.76
CA THR A 132 -9.59 -6.23 -5.36
C THR A 132 -8.62 -5.13 -5.74
N LYS A 133 -7.38 -5.48 -6.09
CA LYS A 133 -6.23 -4.56 -6.27
C LYS A 133 -5.97 -3.69 -5.04
N SER A 134 -6.43 -4.12 -3.87
CA SER A 134 -6.17 -3.46 -2.60
C SER A 134 -4.87 -3.96 -1.97
N THR A 135 -4.24 -3.09 -1.19
CA THR A 135 -3.09 -3.47 -0.36
C THR A 135 -3.58 -4.05 0.96
N GLY A 136 -2.90 -5.07 1.49
CA GLY A 136 -3.09 -5.53 2.85
C GLY A 136 -2.61 -4.51 3.89
N HIS A 137 -2.56 -4.93 5.15
CA HIS A 137 -1.87 -4.17 6.19
C HIS A 137 -0.45 -3.82 5.75
N LEU A 138 0.07 -2.69 6.24
CA LEU A 138 1.42 -2.27 5.92
C LEU A 138 2.32 -2.40 7.15
N ILE A 139 3.42 -3.11 7.02
CA ILE A 139 4.51 -3.08 8.00
C ILE A 139 5.41 -1.89 7.67
N ILE A 140 5.65 -1.05 8.67
CA ILE A 140 6.59 0.07 8.61
C ILE A 140 7.69 -0.23 9.61
N SER A 141 8.87 -0.65 9.11
CA SER A 141 10.01 -1.01 9.95
C SER A 141 11.18 -0.04 9.75
N PRO A 142 11.55 0.73 10.77
CA PRO A 142 12.79 1.50 10.71
C PRO A 142 14.02 0.59 10.62
N GLY A 143 15.00 0.98 9.80
CA GLY A 143 16.28 0.28 9.70
C GLY A 143 16.34 -0.82 8.64
N GLN A 144 17.23 -1.79 8.85
CA GLN A 144 17.61 -2.83 7.86
C GLN A 144 17.27 -4.25 8.31
N LYS A 145 16.15 -4.46 9.00
CA LYS A 145 15.74 -5.82 9.36
C LYS A 145 15.57 -6.69 8.11
N HIS A 146 16.07 -7.92 8.15
CA HIS A 146 15.92 -8.89 7.06
C HIS A 146 14.45 -9.26 6.87
N GLU A 147 14.03 -9.44 5.63
CA GLU A 147 12.65 -9.71 5.19
C GLU A 147 12.09 -11.00 5.79
N ILE A 148 12.95 -12.01 5.98
CA ILE A 148 12.61 -13.29 6.61
C ILE A 148 12.01 -13.13 8.03
N ASN A 149 12.35 -12.06 8.73
CA ASN A 149 11.88 -11.83 10.09
C ASN A 149 10.42 -11.34 10.18
N PHE A 150 9.79 -11.07 9.05
CA PHE A 150 8.40 -10.55 8.98
C PHE A 150 7.38 -11.61 8.58
N GLY A 151 7.71 -12.90 8.66
CA GLY A 151 6.85 -13.97 8.21
C GLY A 151 5.49 -14.01 8.90
N GLU A 152 5.43 -13.81 10.21
CA GLU A 152 4.17 -13.79 10.97
C GLU A 152 3.29 -12.58 10.59
N GLU A 153 3.92 -11.43 10.45
CA GLU A 153 3.22 -10.22 10.05
C GLU A 153 2.68 -10.35 8.61
N ILE A 154 3.43 -10.99 7.69
CA ILE A 154 2.97 -11.24 6.33
C ILE A 154 1.74 -12.16 6.34
N MET A 155 1.73 -13.22 7.14
CA MET A 155 0.58 -14.12 7.25
C MET A 155 -0.68 -13.39 7.74
N ARG A 156 -0.53 -12.50 8.72
CA ARG A 156 -1.66 -11.69 9.25
C ARG A 156 -2.23 -10.69 8.22
N MET A 157 -1.50 -10.40 7.15
CA MET A 157 -1.97 -9.51 6.07
C MET A 157 -2.79 -10.22 5.02
N LEU A 158 -2.76 -11.55 4.99
CA LEU A 158 -3.46 -12.35 4.00
C LEU A 158 -4.93 -12.49 4.39
N PRO A 159 -5.86 -12.48 3.44
CA PRO A 159 -7.21 -12.96 3.68
C PRO A 159 -7.18 -14.48 3.97
N GLU A 160 -8.23 -15.00 4.58
CA GLU A 160 -8.35 -16.41 4.98
C GLU A 160 -8.11 -17.39 3.82
N ASN A 161 -8.55 -17.02 2.62
CA ASN A 161 -8.36 -17.78 1.36
C ASN A 161 -7.15 -17.30 0.54
N GLY A 162 -6.21 -16.58 1.16
CA GLY A 162 -5.05 -15.97 0.51
C GLY A 162 -3.93 -16.96 0.23
N VAL A 163 -3.38 -16.92 -0.99
CA VAL A 163 -2.14 -17.60 -1.37
C VAL A 163 -1.01 -16.55 -1.38
N ALA A 164 -0.04 -16.70 -0.49
CA ALA A 164 1.13 -15.82 -0.43
C ALA A 164 2.05 -16.06 -1.64
N VAL A 165 2.33 -15.03 -2.45
CA VAL A 165 3.22 -15.15 -3.60
C VAL A 165 4.45 -14.27 -3.39
N GLY A 166 5.61 -14.89 -3.15
CA GLY A 166 6.84 -14.20 -2.75
C GLY A 166 8.04 -14.44 -3.66
N ASP A 167 9.00 -13.54 -3.59
CA ASP A 167 10.25 -13.68 -4.29
C ASP A 167 11.30 -14.49 -3.49
N ARG A 168 12.49 -14.68 -4.08
CA ARG A 168 13.60 -15.43 -3.47
C ARG A 168 14.20 -14.78 -2.21
N GLY A 169 13.91 -13.52 -1.94
CA GLY A 169 14.36 -12.81 -0.74
C GLY A 169 13.68 -13.36 0.52
N PHE A 170 12.50 -13.91 0.36
CA PHE A 170 11.72 -14.54 1.43
C PHE A 170 11.93 -16.06 1.54
N CYS A 171 12.82 -16.62 0.73
CA CYS A 171 13.08 -18.06 0.71
C CYS A 171 13.80 -18.52 1.98
N SER A 172 13.07 -19.19 2.88
CA SER A 172 13.57 -19.71 4.16
C SER A 172 12.75 -20.92 4.60
N ARG A 173 13.43 -22.02 5.05
CA ARG A 173 12.75 -23.18 5.64
C ARG A 173 11.91 -22.80 6.85
N LYS A 174 12.43 -21.91 7.73
CA LYS A 174 11.67 -21.41 8.89
C LYS A 174 10.39 -20.67 8.47
N LEU A 175 10.41 -19.95 7.35
CA LEU A 175 9.22 -19.28 6.85
C LEU A 175 8.23 -20.29 6.27
N PHE A 176 8.70 -21.32 5.56
CA PHE A 176 7.85 -22.40 5.05
C PHE A 176 7.17 -23.16 6.19
N ASP A 177 7.93 -23.50 7.24
CA ASP A 177 7.36 -24.12 8.46
C ASP A 177 6.25 -23.28 9.07
N LYS A 178 6.47 -21.95 9.18
CA LYS A 178 5.45 -21.02 9.71
C LYS A 178 4.20 -20.97 8.83
N PHE A 179 4.34 -20.95 7.51
CA PHE A 179 3.18 -20.98 6.60
C PHE A 179 2.39 -22.28 6.77
N ILE A 180 3.09 -23.44 6.87
CA ILE A 180 2.47 -24.76 7.07
C ILE A 180 1.75 -24.79 8.43
N GLU A 181 2.40 -24.40 9.51
CA GLU A 181 1.83 -24.35 10.88
C GLU A 181 0.55 -23.53 10.96
N ASN A 182 0.46 -22.46 10.15
CA ASN A 182 -0.71 -21.58 10.13
C ASN A 182 -1.70 -21.92 8.98
N ASN A 183 -1.58 -23.08 8.35
CA ASN A 183 -2.40 -23.50 7.22
C ASN A 183 -2.47 -22.44 6.09
N THR A 184 -1.40 -21.67 5.90
CA THR A 184 -1.33 -20.64 4.89
C THR A 184 -0.71 -21.18 3.61
N LEU A 185 -1.40 -21.03 2.50
CA LEU A 185 -0.89 -21.43 1.19
C LEU A 185 0.15 -20.43 0.68
N PHE A 186 1.21 -20.94 0.03
CA PHE A 186 2.25 -20.08 -0.51
C PHE A 186 2.83 -20.58 -1.84
N ILE A 187 3.39 -19.65 -2.61
CA ILE A 187 4.20 -19.89 -3.81
C ILE A 187 5.42 -18.96 -3.68
N ILE A 188 6.59 -19.50 -3.43
CA ILE A 188 7.81 -18.71 -3.21
C ILE A 188 8.91 -19.18 -4.15
N ARG A 189 9.56 -18.23 -4.85
CA ARG A 189 10.74 -18.54 -5.65
C ARG A 189 11.88 -18.92 -4.73
N ILE A 190 12.53 -20.05 -5.03
CA ILE A 190 13.71 -20.51 -4.30
C ILE A 190 15.01 -20.17 -5.06
N LYS A 191 16.12 -20.23 -4.34
CA LYS A 191 17.45 -20.01 -4.92
C LYS A 191 17.94 -21.29 -5.59
N SER A 192 18.72 -21.18 -6.64
CA SER A 192 19.25 -22.32 -7.41
C SER A 192 20.16 -23.27 -6.61
N ASN A 193 20.68 -22.81 -5.46
CA ASN A 193 21.51 -23.63 -4.58
C ASN A 193 20.75 -24.44 -3.53
N TRP A 194 19.42 -24.38 -3.54
CA TRP A 194 18.60 -25.23 -2.68
C TRP A 194 18.60 -26.66 -3.21
N LYS A 195 18.57 -27.63 -2.29
CA LYS A 195 18.52 -29.06 -2.61
C LYS A 195 17.11 -29.57 -2.33
N TRP A 196 16.62 -30.41 -3.20
CA TRP A 196 15.37 -31.17 -3.09
C TRP A 196 15.62 -32.65 -3.41
N ASP A 197 14.69 -33.51 -3.05
CA ASP A 197 14.76 -34.93 -3.31
C ASP A 197 14.43 -35.29 -4.79
N GLU A 198 14.55 -36.56 -5.14
CA GLU A 198 14.24 -37.09 -6.48
C GLU A 198 12.79 -36.89 -6.90
N ASN A 199 11.88 -36.70 -5.94
CA ASN A 199 10.46 -36.46 -6.16
C ASN A 199 10.15 -34.93 -6.18
N TYR A 200 11.14 -34.08 -6.33
CA TYR A 200 10.98 -32.62 -6.32
C TYR A 200 10.34 -32.07 -5.04
N HIS A 201 10.78 -32.58 -3.86
CA HIS A 201 10.33 -32.06 -2.58
C HIS A 201 11.49 -31.54 -1.73
N ILE A 202 11.23 -30.46 -1.03
CA ILE A 202 12.09 -29.92 0.02
C ILE A 202 11.55 -30.37 1.37
N ALA A 203 12.34 -31.10 2.13
CA ALA A 203 12.01 -31.38 3.53
C ALA A 203 12.16 -30.10 4.35
N THR A 204 11.13 -29.76 5.09
CA THR A 204 11.13 -28.71 6.11
C THR A 204 11.04 -29.35 7.50
N GLY A 205 11.00 -28.56 8.56
CA GLY A 205 10.83 -29.08 9.92
C GLY A 205 9.42 -29.64 10.19
N LYS A 206 8.44 -29.33 9.33
CA LYS A 206 7.02 -29.65 9.53
C LYS A 206 6.44 -30.58 8.46
N ASP A 207 6.83 -30.39 7.21
CA ASP A 207 6.28 -31.18 6.09
C ASP A 207 7.22 -31.12 4.88
N LYS A 208 6.81 -31.77 3.79
CA LYS A 208 7.47 -31.66 2.48
C LYS A 208 6.80 -30.60 1.63
N VAL A 209 7.62 -29.73 1.06
CA VAL A 209 7.18 -28.65 0.16
C VAL A 209 7.54 -29.04 -1.27
N ARG A 210 6.57 -29.02 -2.14
CA ARG A 210 6.73 -29.38 -3.55
C ARG A 210 7.56 -28.31 -4.28
N VAL A 211 8.47 -28.73 -5.16
CA VAL A 211 9.28 -27.86 -6.02
C VAL A 211 8.82 -27.99 -7.46
N ILE A 212 8.60 -26.87 -8.09
CA ILE A 212 8.18 -26.78 -9.48
C ILE A 212 9.26 -26.06 -10.27
N CYS A 213 9.72 -26.68 -11.36
CA CYS A 213 10.55 -26.01 -12.35
C CYS A 213 9.64 -25.26 -13.33
N PHE A 214 9.76 -23.96 -13.36
CA PHE A 214 9.02 -23.10 -14.26
C PHE A 214 10.00 -22.24 -15.06
N GLY A 215 10.00 -22.36 -16.38
CA GLY A 215 10.97 -21.70 -17.23
C GLY A 215 10.37 -20.96 -18.41
N ASN A 216 11.09 -19.95 -18.87
CA ASN A 216 10.85 -19.36 -20.18
C ASN A 216 11.86 -19.95 -21.17
N VAL A 217 11.41 -20.87 -22.01
CA VAL A 217 12.25 -21.58 -22.99
C VAL A 217 12.94 -20.59 -23.94
N GLN A 218 12.27 -19.49 -24.30
CA GLN A 218 12.82 -18.47 -25.22
C GLN A 218 13.94 -17.65 -24.56
N GLN A 219 13.88 -17.46 -23.23
CA GLN A 219 14.89 -16.67 -22.49
C GLN A 219 15.94 -17.54 -21.80
N LYS A 220 15.88 -18.87 -21.90
CA LYS A 220 16.74 -19.82 -21.19
C LYS A 220 16.85 -19.55 -19.68
N ILE A 221 15.75 -19.08 -19.07
CA ILE A 221 15.69 -18.77 -17.65
C ILE A 221 14.79 -19.80 -16.98
N GLU A 222 15.34 -20.56 -16.04
CA GLU A 222 14.60 -21.48 -15.18
C GLU A 222 14.35 -20.84 -13.82
N TYR A 223 13.13 -20.97 -13.33
CA TYR A 223 12.72 -20.58 -11.99
C TYR A 223 12.28 -21.81 -11.23
N TYR A 224 12.79 -21.94 -10.02
CA TYR A 224 12.33 -22.97 -9.10
C TYR A 224 11.39 -22.32 -8.08
N LEU A 225 10.20 -22.88 -7.95
CA LEU A 225 9.14 -22.41 -7.07
C LEU A 225 8.89 -23.48 -6.01
N ALA A 226 8.86 -23.09 -4.74
CA ALA A 226 8.43 -23.94 -3.64
C ALA A 226 7.00 -23.59 -3.27
N THR A 227 6.14 -24.60 -3.07
CA THR A 227 4.73 -24.41 -2.73
C THR A 227 4.18 -25.54 -1.88
N ASN A 228 3.26 -25.20 -0.97
CA ASN A 228 2.42 -26.16 -0.25
C ASN A 228 0.99 -26.23 -0.81
N VAL A 229 0.71 -25.53 -1.92
CA VAL A 229 -0.60 -25.63 -2.59
C VAL A 229 -0.75 -27.04 -3.15
N PRO A 230 -1.79 -27.81 -2.78
CA PRO A 230 -2.03 -29.15 -3.32
C PRO A 230 -2.20 -29.13 -4.85
N GLU A 231 -1.77 -30.21 -5.52
CA GLU A 231 -1.84 -30.29 -6.98
C GLU A 231 -3.28 -30.36 -7.50
N GLU A 232 -4.18 -30.91 -6.69
CA GLU A 232 -5.62 -30.96 -6.96
C GLU A 232 -6.29 -29.58 -6.92
N ILE A 233 -5.62 -28.59 -6.27
CA ILE A 233 -6.10 -27.22 -6.18
C ILE A 233 -5.50 -26.36 -7.29
N MET A 234 -4.21 -26.51 -7.56
CA MET A 234 -3.50 -25.81 -8.64
C MET A 234 -2.44 -26.73 -9.25
N SER A 235 -2.51 -26.94 -10.56
CA SER A 235 -1.50 -27.65 -11.32
C SER A 235 -0.14 -26.94 -11.32
N ASN A 236 0.90 -27.60 -11.77
CA ASN A 236 2.24 -27.01 -11.87
C ASN A 236 2.26 -25.78 -12.81
N GLU A 237 1.51 -25.85 -13.90
CA GLU A 237 1.36 -24.76 -14.87
C GLU A 237 0.65 -23.56 -14.24
N GLU A 238 -0.44 -23.81 -13.51
CA GLU A 238 -1.20 -22.75 -12.81
C GLU A 238 -0.37 -22.07 -11.73
N ILE A 239 0.47 -22.81 -10.99
CA ILE A 239 1.42 -22.25 -10.03
C ILE A 239 2.42 -21.32 -10.73
N GLY A 240 2.93 -21.73 -11.90
CA GLY A 240 3.82 -20.91 -12.70
C GLY A 240 3.17 -19.59 -13.16
N GLU A 241 1.92 -19.67 -13.65
CA GLU A 241 1.16 -18.48 -14.06
C GLU A 241 0.79 -17.59 -12.85
N ALA A 242 0.45 -18.18 -11.71
CA ALA A 242 0.22 -17.44 -10.47
C ALA A 242 1.46 -16.68 -10.03
N TYR A 243 2.64 -17.30 -10.16
CA TYR A 243 3.90 -16.64 -9.82
C TYR A 243 4.19 -15.41 -10.72
N LYS A 244 3.84 -15.45 -12.01
CA LYS A 244 4.00 -14.27 -12.90
C LYS A 244 3.24 -13.04 -12.38
N GLN A 245 2.10 -13.25 -11.71
CA GLN A 245 1.31 -12.15 -11.15
C GLN A 245 2.01 -11.45 -9.96
N ARG A 246 3.08 -12.03 -9.41
CA ARG A 246 3.90 -11.39 -8.40
C ARG A 246 4.42 -10.01 -8.84
N TRP A 247 4.68 -9.83 -10.12
CA TRP A 247 5.14 -8.54 -10.67
C TRP A 247 4.20 -7.36 -10.36
N ALA A 248 2.94 -7.62 -10.11
CA ALA A 248 1.97 -6.56 -9.84
C ALA A 248 2.31 -5.74 -8.58
N ILE A 249 2.94 -6.33 -7.56
CA ILE A 249 3.34 -5.56 -6.36
C ILE A 249 4.54 -4.66 -6.64
N GLU A 250 5.45 -5.05 -7.52
CA GLU A 250 6.55 -4.16 -7.97
C GLU A 250 6.00 -2.96 -8.75
N VAL A 251 4.99 -3.18 -9.60
CA VAL A 251 4.27 -2.12 -10.31
C VAL A 251 3.54 -1.19 -9.32
N LEU A 252 2.95 -1.73 -8.25
CA LEU A 252 2.37 -0.93 -7.17
C LEU A 252 3.44 -0.02 -6.55
N TRP A 253 4.56 -0.57 -6.08
CA TRP A 253 5.63 0.23 -5.47
C TRP A 253 6.15 1.32 -6.40
N LYS A 254 6.35 0.98 -7.67
CA LYS A 254 6.76 1.93 -8.71
C LYS A 254 5.74 3.06 -8.85
N PHE A 255 4.44 2.75 -8.91
CA PHE A 255 3.38 3.75 -9.00
C PHE A 255 3.37 4.68 -7.77
N LEU A 256 3.42 4.13 -6.56
CA LEU A 256 3.41 4.92 -5.33
C LEU A 256 4.62 5.85 -5.23
N LYS A 257 5.81 5.37 -5.60
CA LYS A 257 7.04 6.18 -5.62
C LYS A 257 6.97 7.28 -6.67
N MET A 258 6.68 6.94 -7.91
CA MET A 258 6.74 7.89 -9.04
C MET A 258 5.61 8.92 -9.04
N HIS A 259 4.43 8.56 -8.54
CA HIS A 259 3.23 9.38 -8.72
C HIS A 259 2.60 9.88 -7.41
N LEU A 260 2.80 9.19 -6.30
CA LEU A 260 2.23 9.54 -4.99
C LEU A 260 3.27 9.90 -3.93
N LYS A 261 4.53 10.15 -4.33
CA LYS A 261 5.62 10.67 -3.48
C LYS A 261 6.01 9.75 -2.31
N LEU A 262 5.88 8.43 -2.51
CA LEU A 262 6.31 7.48 -1.48
C LEU A 262 7.83 7.54 -1.21
N ASP A 263 8.63 7.98 -2.16
CA ASP A 263 10.07 8.21 -2.03
C ASP A 263 10.44 9.60 -1.48
N LYS A 264 9.45 10.48 -1.25
CA LYS A 264 9.63 11.87 -0.81
C LYS A 264 8.93 12.11 0.52
N MET A 265 9.53 11.62 1.61
CA MET A 265 8.97 11.83 2.94
C MET A 265 9.11 13.30 3.37
N MET A 266 7.98 13.96 3.61
CA MET A 266 7.92 15.35 4.07
C MET A 266 8.01 15.45 5.59
N SER A 267 7.59 14.41 6.32
CA SER A 267 7.64 14.36 7.78
C SER A 267 9.02 13.95 8.30
N LYS A 268 9.37 14.45 9.49
CA LYS A 268 10.67 14.23 10.17
C LYS A 268 10.61 13.25 11.34
N ASN A 269 9.47 12.62 11.58
CA ASN A 269 9.29 11.68 12.67
C ASN A 269 8.50 10.46 12.21
N LEU A 270 8.65 9.34 12.88
CA LEU A 270 8.04 8.07 12.48
C LEU A 270 6.50 8.17 12.41
N ASN A 271 5.89 8.85 13.37
CA ASN A 271 4.45 9.05 13.41
C ASN A 271 3.93 9.75 12.13
N GLY A 272 4.52 10.89 11.78
CA GLY A 272 4.14 11.62 10.58
C GLY A 272 4.51 10.90 9.27
N ILE A 273 5.57 10.08 9.26
CA ILE A 273 5.90 9.18 8.14
C ILE A 273 4.80 8.13 7.98
N THR A 274 4.37 7.50 9.08
CA THR A 274 3.25 6.54 9.10
C THR A 274 1.99 7.17 8.53
N ILE A 275 1.62 8.37 9.01
CA ILE A 275 0.48 9.14 8.50
C ILE A 275 0.61 9.39 7.00
N GLN A 276 1.76 9.90 6.54
CA GLN A 276 1.99 10.19 5.12
C GLN A 276 1.82 8.93 4.25
N ILE A 277 2.39 7.81 4.66
CA ILE A 277 2.29 6.54 3.92
C ILE A 277 0.84 6.08 3.82
N TYR A 278 0.07 6.11 4.92
CA TYR A 278 -1.33 5.71 4.86
C TYR A 278 -2.20 6.67 4.03
N VAL A 279 -1.92 7.97 4.02
CA VAL A 279 -2.59 8.90 3.09
C VAL A 279 -2.28 8.54 1.63
N ILE A 280 -1.04 8.16 1.32
CA ILE A 280 -0.66 7.67 -0.02
C ILE A 280 -1.46 6.43 -0.40
N LEU A 281 -1.59 5.45 0.51
CA LEU A 281 -2.38 4.25 0.27
C LEU A 281 -3.88 4.56 0.12
N ILE A 282 -4.43 5.48 0.89
CA ILE A 282 -5.82 5.94 0.73
C ILE A 282 -6.02 6.55 -0.66
N VAL A 283 -5.11 7.41 -1.12
CA VAL A 283 -5.18 7.97 -2.48
C VAL A 283 -5.12 6.86 -3.53
N TYR A 284 -4.26 5.87 -3.35
CA TYR A 284 -4.21 4.71 -4.24
C TYR A 284 -5.55 3.95 -4.29
N LEU A 285 -6.18 3.68 -3.13
CA LEU A 285 -7.49 3.02 -3.07
C LEU A 285 -8.61 3.88 -3.70
N ILE A 286 -8.56 5.21 -3.51
CA ILE A 286 -9.47 6.14 -4.21
C ILE A 286 -9.35 5.96 -5.73
N LEU A 287 -8.12 5.89 -6.25
CA LEU A 287 -7.89 5.70 -7.68
C LEU A 287 -8.40 4.35 -8.20
N GLN A 288 -8.39 3.29 -7.38
CA GLN A 288 -8.97 1.99 -7.75
C GLN A 288 -10.50 2.11 -7.93
N LEU A 289 -11.18 2.76 -7.02
CA LEU A 289 -12.64 2.93 -7.05
C LEU A 289 -13.12 3.93 -8.10
N LEU A 290 -12.33 4.95 -8.38
CA LEU A 290 -12.73 6.10 -9.17
C LEU A 290 -13.05 5.74 -10.62
N LYS A 291 -14.23 6.16 -11.09
CA LYS A 291 -14.57 6.23 -12.52
C LYS A 291 -14.34 7.66 -13.02
N VAL A 292 -13.71 7.77 -14.15
CA VAL A 292 -13.38 9.06 -14.79
C VAL A 292 -13.94 9.10 -16.21
N PRO A 293 -14.13 10.30 -16.78
CA PRO A 293 -14.48 10.44 -18.19
C PRO A 293 -13.48 9.70 -19.10
N GLN A 294 -13.97 9.13 -20.18
CA GLN A 294 -13.20 8.25 -21.08
C GLN A 294 -11.90 8.89 -21.60
N MET A 295 -11.88 10.21 -21.78
CA MET A 295 -10.70 10.96 -22.22
C MET A 295 -9.48 10.83 -21.29
N TYR A 296 -9.68 10.48 -20.02
CA TYR A 296 -8.59 10.23 -19.07
C TYR A 296 -8.13 8.77 -19.05
N GLY A 297 -8.86 7.87 -19.70
CA GLY A 297 -8.60 6.43 -19.74
C GLY A 297 -8.81 5.74 -18.40
N SER A 298 -8.57 4.43 -18.37
CA SER A 298 -8.79 3.60 -17.18
C SER A 298 -7.54 3.45 -16.28
N LYS A 299 -6.37 3.85 -16.76
CA LYS A 299 -5.10 3.70 -16.02
C LYS A 299 -5.05 4.65 -14.81
N LEU A 300 -4.42 4.21 -13.72
CA LEU A 300 -4.30 4.99 -12.48
C LEU A 300 -3.70 6.39 -12.70
N VAL A 301 -2.72 6.53 -13.59
CA VAL A 301 -2.12 7.83 -13.92
C VAL A 301 -3.14 8.80 -14.53
N GLY A 302 -4.01 8.31 -15.42
CA GLY A 302 -5.09 9.12 -16.00
C GLY A 302 -6.11 9.56 -14.95
N LYS A 303 -6.51 8.64 -14.07
CA LYS A 303 -7.40 8.94 -12.94
C LYS A 303 -6.78 9.97 -11.98
N LEU A 304 -5.49 9.86 -11.69
CA LEU A 304 -4.77 10.84 -10.87
C LEU A 304 -4.74 12.22 -11.53
N ARG A 305 -4.48 12.29 -12.83
CA ARG A 305 -4.53 13.55 -13.60
C ARG A 305 -5.92 14.20 -13.54
N TYR A 306 -6.97 13.39 -13.65
CA TYR A 306 -8.35 13.88 -13.50
C TYR A 306 -8.56 14.53 -12.13
N ILE A 307 -8.19 13.85 -11.03
CA ILE A 307 -8.27 14.42 -9.67
C ILE A 307 -7.50 15.74 -9.57
N GLN A 308 -6.28 15.77 -10.07
CA GLN A 308 -5.44 16.96 -10.04
C GLN A 308 -6.06 18.15 -10.79
N ILE A 309 -6.71 17.92 -11.93
CA ILE A 309 -7.40 18.97 -12.68
C ILE A 309 -8.62 19.47 -11.91
N VAL A 310 -9.41 18.54 -11.34
CA VAL A 310 -10.61 18.90 -10.54
C VAL A 310 -10.23 19.76 -9.32
N ILE A 311 -9.16 19.39 -8.63
CA ILE A 311 -8.68 20.14 -7.46
C ILE A 311 -8.10 21.51 -7.84
N ARG A 312 -7.35 21.61 -8.93
CA ARG A 312 -6.73 22.87 -9.40
C ARG A 312 -7.73 23.97 -9.68
N ARG A 313 -8.97 23.65 -10.06
CA ARG A 313 -10.04 24.64 -10.24
C ARG A 313 -10.35 25.42 -8.97
N GLU A 314 -10.02 24.87 -7.82
CA GLU A 314 -10.22 25.46 -6.49
C GLU A 314 -8.88 25.75 -5.79
N LEU A 315 -7.78 25.79 -6.55
CA LEU A 315 -6.41 26.07 -6.12
C LEU A 315 -5.74 24.93 -5.35
N ASN A 316 -6.42 24.30 -4.41
CA ASN A 316 -5.93 23.15 -3.64
C ASN A 316 -7.07 22.26 -3.12
N PHE A 317 -6.73 21.12 -2.51
CA PHE A 317 -7.71 20.16 -2.01
C PHE A 317 -8.53 20.69 -0.83
N VAL A 318 -7.96 21.51 0.06
CA VAL A 318 -8.69 22.09 1.21
C VAL A 318 -9.82 22.99 0.70
N ASN A 319 -9.54 23.88 -0.24
CA ASN A 319 -10.52 24.78 -0.83
C ASN A 319 -11.58 24.00 -1.64
N TRP A 320 -11.14 23.00 -2.40
CA TRP A 320 -12.04 22.11 -3.13
C TRP A 320 -13.00 21.38 -2.18
N LEU A 321 -12.49 20.84 -1.07
CA LEU A 321 -13.30 20.14 -0.08
C LEU A 321 -14.37 21.06 0.53
N ASN A 322 -13.98 22.25 0.93
CA ASN A 322 -14.88 23.22 1.54
C ASN A 322 -15.98 23.71 0.59
N ARG A 323 -15.71 23.72 -0.72
CA ARG A 323 -16.69 24.15 -1.72
C ARG A 323 -17.63 23.04 -2.18
N VAL A 324 -17.13 21.83 -2.34
CA VAL A 324 -17.86 20.74 -3.00
C VAL A 324 -18.66 19.90 -2.00
N ILE A 325 -18.11 19.60 -0.83
CA ILE A 325 -18.77 18.71 0.12
C ILE A 325 -20.04 19.30 0.74
N PRO A 326 -20.13 20.56 1.12
CA PRO A 326 -21.39 21.15 1.61
C PRO A 326 -22.55 21.02 0.63
N ARG A 327 -22.25 21.08 -0.68
CA ARG A 327 -23.24 20.94 -1.76
C ARG A 327 -23.76 19.51 -1.95
N LEU A 328 -23.03 18.50 -1.47
CA LEU A 328 -23.47 17.10 -1.54
C LEU A 328 -24.37 16.72 -0.37
N ASN A 329 -24.40 17.53 0.69
CA ASN A 329 -25.19 17.29 1.90
C ASN A 329 -26.47 18.15 1.93
N MET A 330 -26.70 18.99 0.91
CA MET A 330 -27.98 19.67 0.63
C MET A 330 -28.82 18.82 -0.32
#